data_7fd01060bc7b58fbaf76e15d48f48f46
#
_entry.id   7fd01060bc7b58fbaf76e15d48f48f46
#
_cell.length_a   1.000
_cell.length_b   1.000
_cell.length_c   1.000
_cell.angle_alpha   90.00
_cell.angle_beta   90.00
_cell.angle_gamma   90.00
#
_symmetry.space_group_name_H-M   'P 1'
#
loop_
_entity.id
_entity.type
_entity.pdbx_description
1 polymer ?
#
loop_
_entity_poly.entity_id
_entity_poly.type
_entity_poly.pdbx_seq_one_letter_code
_entity_poly.pdbx_strand_id
1 'polypeptide(L)'
;MDLKFTTAGDFMKAQTKRIGFACKYMHPDQTQKKKLLEEIQRPLNTRSTTVQWLNRQTRDVAEERLWDIMVHNIQSYYNLIEYVGSLPNELRMVRLGSDVLPVYTQSDWCYFWKRPDVVEYCEKHFNRVGALARQNDVRLSMHPGQFTVLASDNDDIVNRSIEEFEYHTDVVRWMGYGKTFQDFKCNVHISGRRGPQGIKDALKRLSPEARNTITIENDENKWGLEHSLELVDHCALVLDIHHHWCREGEYIQPTDDRFARVIDSWRGVRPVIHYSVSREDCLVDFPKGKRPNMANLLEQGYKKAKLRAHSDYMWNRAVNDWALEFNDYADIMVESKCKNLASIALHKYNMERKHYELPNINVRQKQASPDPIKI
;
A
#
# COMPACT_ATOMS: atom_id res chain seq x y z
N MET A 1 -14.07 -29.85 11.27
CA MET A 1 -14.09 -30.23 9.83
C MET A 1 -12.90 -29.49 9.18
N ASP A 2 -11.75 -30.19 9.09
CA ASP A 2 -10.54 -29.57 8.53
C ASP A 2 -10.71 -29.41 7.03
N LEU A 3 -10.84 -28.18 6.58
CA LEU A 3 -10.79 -27.82 5.16
C LEU A 3 -9.38 -28.16 4.64
N LYS A 4 -9.25 -29.25 3.89
CA LYS A 4 -8.01 -29.56 3.16
C LYS A 4 -7.92 -28.63 1.97
N PHE A 5 -7.11 -27.59 2.07
CA PHE A 5 -6.74 -26.75 0.94
C PHE A 5 -5.84 -27.55 -0.01
N THR A 6 -6.20 -27.62 -1.28
CA THR A 6 -5.47 -28.39 -2.29
C THR A 6 -4.32 -27.60 -2.94
N THR A 7 -4.36 -26.29 -2.85
CA THR A 7 -3.33 -25.38 -3.40
C THR A 7 -3.11 -24.16 -2.51
N ALA A 8 -1.96 -23.50 -2.66
CA ALA A 8 -1.69 -22.21 -2.01
C ALA A 8 -2.75 -21.14 -2.37
N GLY A 9 -3.26 -21.18 -3.61
CA GLY A 9 -4.32 -20.27 -4.06
C GLY A 9 -5.65 -20.50 -3.34
N ASP A 10 -6.02 -21.74 -3.04
CA ASP A 10 -7.25 -22.04 -2.30
C ASP A 10 -7.16 -21.57 -0.85
N PHE A 11 -5.99 -21.71 -0.22
CA PHE A 11 -5.72 -21.17 1.11
C PHE A 11 -5.86 -19.65 1.14
N MET A 12 -5.31 -18.94 0.16
CA MET A 12 -5.43 -17.47 0.06
C MET A 12 -6.87 -16.99 -0.10
N LYS A 13 -7.69 -17.72 -0.87
CA LYS A 13 -9.13 -17.41 -1.05
C LYS A 13 -9.94 -17.49 0.24
N ALA A 14 -9.53 -18.31 1.19
CA ALA A 14 -10.23 -18.48 2.48
C ALA A 14 -9.88 -17.40 3.51
N GLN A 15 -8.83 -16.61 3.30
CA GLN A 15 -8.44 -15.53 4.20
C GLN A 15 -9.30 -14.28 4.01
N THR A 16 -9.32 -13.39 5.01
CA THR A 16 -9.96 -12.06 4.90
C THR A 16 -9.35 -11.30 3.72
N LYS A 17 -10.21 -10.82 2.81
CA LYS A 17 -9.82 -10.06 1.61
C LYS A 17 -9.90 -8.57 1.93
N ARG A 18 -8.76 -7.89 1.99
CA ARG A 18 -8.72 -6.49 2.43
C ARG A 18 -8.52 -5.52 1.27
N ILE A 19 -9.15 -4.35 1.40
CA ILE A 19 -8.96 -3.19 0.52
C ILE A 19 -8.55 -2.02 1.42
N GLY A 20 -7.27 -1.68 1.41
CA GLY A 20 -6.68 -0.65 2.27
C GLY A 20 -6.39 0.66 1.56
N PHE A 21 -5.91 1.64 2.31
CA PHE A 21 -5.52 2.96 1.80
C PHE A 21 -4.16 3.41 2.34
N ALA A 22 -3.61 4.47 1.72
CA ALA A 22 -2.27 4.96 2.01
C ALA A 22 -2.24 6.30 2.75
N CYS A 23 -1.50 6.33 3.82
CA CYS A 23 -0.83 7.43 4.52
C CYS A 23 -1.71 8.39 5.31
N LYS A 24 -2.85 8.84 4.83
CA LYS A 24 -3.61 9.92 5.47
C LYS A 24 -5.09 9.59 5.56
N TYR A 25 -5.69 10.01 6.65
CA TYR A 25 -7.12 10.05 6.83
C TYR A 25 -7.71 11.31 6.19
N MET A 26 -8.83 11.16 5.51
CA MET A 26 -9.67 12.25 5.03
C MET A 26 -11.06 12.14 5.63
N HIS A 27 -11.60 13.27 6.11
CA HIS A 27 -12.96 13.34 6.62
C HIS A 27 -13.97 13.09 5.49
N PRO A 28 -15.09 12.35 5.73
CA PRO A 28 -16.06 12.03 4.69
C PRO A 28 -16.69 13.26 4.04
N ASP A 29 -16.99 14.29 4.83
CA ASP A 29 -17.54 15.55 4.31
C ASP A 29 -16.40 16.51 3.94
N GLN A 30 -16.01 16.48 2.66
CA GLN A 30 -14.98 17.36 2.10
C GLN A 30 -15.52 18.75 1.70
N THR A 31 -16.81 19.05 1.92
CA THR A 31 -17.41 20.36 1.64
C THR A 31 -17.14 21.38 2.74
N GLN A 32 -16.67 20.93 3.91
CA GLN A 32 -16.33 21.79 5.04
C GLN A 32 -15.20 22.76 4.71
N LYS A 33 -15.15 23.90 5.42
CA LYS A 33 -14.05 24.86 5.29
C LYS A 33 -12.70 24.17 5.56
N LYS A 34 -11.69 24.47 4.73
CA LYS A 34 -10.34 23.87 4.81
C LYS A 34 -9.75 23.85 6.23
N LYS A 35 -9.85 24.96 6.97
CA LYS A 35 -9.35 25.06 8.35
C LYS A 35 -10.02 24.07 9.28
N LEU A 36 -11.34 23.89 9.16
CA LEU A 36 -12.09 22.92 9.97
C LEU A 36 -11.71 21.48 9.59
N LEU A 37 -11.56 21.18 8.29
CA LEU A 37 -11.05 19.86 7.85
C LEU A 37 -9.67 19.56 8.41
N GLU A 38 -8.76 20.54 8.39
CA GLU A 38 -7.42 20.38 8.97
C GLU A 38 -7.48 20.11 10.48
N GLU A 39 -8.37 20.79 11.23
CA GLU A 39 -8.57 20.57 12.66
C GLU A 39 -9.13 19.17 12.96
N ILE A 40 -10.15 18.71 12.22
CA ILE A 40 -10.77 17.39 12.39
C ILE A 40 -9.79 16.27 12.01
N GLN A 41 -9.02 16.45 10.94
CA GLN A 41 -8.11 15.42 10.41
C GLN A 41 -6.77 15.36 11.15
N ARG A 42 -6.36 16.43 11.82
CA ARG A 42 -5.07 16.54 12.50
C ARG A 42 -4.79 15.41 13.50
N PRO A 43 -5.73 14.98 14.35
CA PRO A 43 -5.48 13.88 15.30
C PRO A 43 -5.17 12.52 14.65
N LEU A 44 -5.52 12.33 13.38
CA LEU A 44 -5.31 11.07 12.63
C LEU A 44 -4.18 11.15 11.61
N ASN A 45 -3.57 12.34 11.45
CA ASN A 45 -2.55 12.56 10.42
C ASN A 45 -1.25 13.07 11.05
N THR A 46 -0.14 12.50 10.58
CA THR A 46 1.20 12.95 10.98
C THR A 46 1.48 14.36 10.47
N ARG A 47 2.37 15.04 11.17
CA ARG A 47 2.97 16.31 10.76
C ARG A 47 4.48 16.17 10.68
N SER A 48 5.13 17.08 9.97
CA SER A 48 6.56 17.01 9.73
C SER A 48 7.23 18.37 9.96
N THR A 49 8.54 18.39 9.85
CA THR A 49 9.38 19.59 9.84
C THR A 49 10.52 19.41 8.84
N THR A 50 11.29 20.44 8.60
CA THR A 50 12.43 20.41 7.67
C THR A 50 13.72 20.74 8.37
N VAL A 51 14.86 20.20 7.90
CA VAL A 51 16.20 20.57 8.36
C VAL A 51 16.38 22.08 8.29
N GLN A 52 15.93 22.72 7.21
CA GLN A 52 16.03 24.17 7.05
C GLN A 52 15.31 24.96 8.15
N TRP A 53 14.12 24.49 8.59
CA TRP A 53 13.40 25.16 9.67
C TRP A 53 14.15 24.97 11.00
N LEU A 54 14.56 23.74 11.32
CA LEU A 54 15.27 23.40 12.55
C LEU A 54 16.58 24.19 12.68
N ASN A 55 17.36 24.29 11.61
CA ASN A 55 18.66 25.00 11.60
C ASN A 55 18.52 26.53 11.75
N ARG A 56 17.32 27.08 11.64
CA ARG A 56 17.04 28.51 11.89
C ARG A 56 16.66 28.79 13.36
N GLN A 57 16.44 27.77 14.16
CA GLN A 57 16.04 27.90 15.56
C GLN A 57 17.26 27.76 16.49
N THR A 58 17.06 28.12 17.75
CA THR A 58 17.98 27.65 18.80
C THR A 58 17.83 26.14 18.95
N ARG A 59 18.86 25.48 19.49
CA ARG A 59 18.84 24.04 19.68
C ARG A 59 17.66 23.58 20.53
N ASP A 60 17.40 24.27 21.63
CA ASP A 60 16.32 23.93 22.55
C ASP A 60 14.94 24.00 21.87
N VAL A 61 14.68 25.07 21.11
CA VAL A 61 13.44 25.24 20.35
C VAL A 61 13.28 24.17 19.26
N ALA A 62 14.36 23.80 18.60
CA ALA A 62 14.35 22.75 17.57
C ALA A 62 14.08 21.36 18.18
N GLU A 63 14.73 21.04 19.30
CA GLU A 63 14.52 19.76 20.01
C GLU A 63 13.11 19.67 20.61
N GLU A 64 12.58 20.75 21.20
CA GLU A 64 11.19 20.82 21.66
C GLU A 64 10.22 20.56 20.50
N ARG A 65 10.48 21.15 19.34
CA ARG A 65 9.67 20.92 18.14
C ARG A 65 9.69 19.46 17.68
N LEU A 66 10.87 18.82 17.70
CA LEU A 66 11.00 17.40 17.34
C LEU A 66 10.26 16.50 18.34
N TRP A 67 10.36 16.82 19.64
CA TRP A 67 9.63 16.11 20.69
C TRP A 67 8.11 16.22 20.49
N ASP A 68 7.60 17.42 20.29
CA ASP A 68 6.18 17.67 20.03
C ASP A 68 5.66 16.93 18.80
N ILE A 69 6.46 16.88 17.74
CA ILE A 69 6.10 16.14 16.52
C ILE A 69 6.07 14.64 16.81
N MET A 70 7.06 14.10 17.50
CA MET A 70 7.11 12.69 17.91
C MET A 70 5.86 12.29 18.69
N VAL A 71 5.55 13.02 19.76
CA VAL A 71 4.38 12.76 20.61
C VAL A 71 3.10 12.79 19.80
N HIS A 72 2.91 13.83 18.96
CA HIS A 72 1.75 13.96 18.12
C HIS A 72 1.65 12.83 17.10
N ASN A 73 2.72 12.49 16.41
CA ASN A 73 2.71 11.52 15.33
C ASN A 73 2.46 10.10 15.82
N ILE A 74 3.03 9.71 16.95
CA ILE A 74 2.77 8.41 17.57
C ILE A 74 1.29 8.32 17.98
N GLN A 75 0.74 9.39 18.56
CA GLN A 75 -0.68 9.44 18.92
C GLN A 75 -1.57 9.42 17.66
N SER A 76 -1.15 10.07 16.56
CA SER A 76 -1.89 10.03 15.30
C SER A 76 -1.93 8.63 14.70
N TYR A 77 -0.85 7.85 14.79
CA TYR A 77 -0.85 6.44 14.39
C TYR A 77 -1.84 5.63 15.24
N TYR A 78 -1.83 5.83 16.56
CA TYR A 78 -2.78 5.16 17.46
C TYR A 78 -4.23 5.45 17.03
N ASN A 79 -4.58 6.72 16.88
CA ASN A 79 -5.92 7.16 16.50
C ASN A 79 -6.33 6.66 15.10
N LEU A 80 -5.39 6.66 14.13
CA LEU A 80 -5.63 6.15 12.79
C LEU A 80 -5.91 4.63 12.80
N ILE A 81 -5.14 3.87 13.58
CA ILE A 81 -5.34 2.43 13.71
C ILE A 81 -6.64 2.11 14.46
N GLU A 82 -7.00 2.90 15.48
CA GLU A 82 -8.29 2.79 16.16
C GLU A 82 -9.46 3.02 15.17
N TYR A 83 -9.38 4.09 14.37
CA TYR A 83 -10.35 4.34 13.31
C TYR A 83 -10.43 3.18 12.32
N VAL A 84 -9.31 2.70 11.80
CA VAL A 84 -9.28 1.59 10.84
C VAL A 84 -9.80 0.30 11.48
N GLY A 85 -9.50 0.04 12.75
CA GLY A 85 -10.01 -1.08 13.54
C GLY A 85 -11.53 -1.04 13.77
N SER A 86 -12.14 0.13 13.70
CA SER A 86 -13.61 0.29 13.79
C SER A 86 -14.35 -0.02 12.49
N LEU A 87 -13.62 -0.14 11.36
CA LEU A 87 -14.19 -0.46 10.05
C LEU A 87 -14.48 -1.97 9.91
N PRO A 88 -15.30 -2.38 8.90
CA PRO A 88 -15.43 -3.78 8.53
C PRO A 88 -14.07 -4.46 8.28
N ASN A 89 -13.98 -5.76 8.54
CA ASN A 89 -12.72 -6.51 8.46
C ASN A 89 -12.01 -6.35 7.11
N GLU A 90 -12.78 -6.26 6.03
CA GLU A 90 -12.30 -6.08 4.66
C GLU A 90 -11.66 -4.71 4.41
N LEU A 91 -11.84 -3.75 5.32
CA LEU A 91 -11.23 -2.42 5.26
C LEU A 91 -10.12 -2.22 6.29
N ARG A 92 -9.79 -3.24 7.11
CA ARG A 92 -8.77 -3.15 8.15
C ARG A 92 -7.36 -3.34 7.61
N MET A 93 -6.97 -2.46 6.70
CA MET A 93 -5.60 -2.38 6.19
C MET A 93 -5.24 -0.92 5.92
N VAL A 94 -4.07 -0.49 6.40
CA VAL A 94 -3.57 0.87 6.20
C VAL A 94 -2.05 0.90 6.03
N ARG A 95 -1.59 1.72 5.08
CA ARG A 95 -0.19 2.11 4.96
C ARG A 95 0.03 3.38 5.79
N LEU A 96 0.85 3.29 6.81
CA LEU A 96 1.22 4.40 7.67
C LEU A 96 2.13 5.40 6.93
N GLY A 97 2.09 6.67 7.29
CA GLY A 97 2.95 7.69 6.70
C GLY A 97 4.43 7.50 7.10
N SER A 98 5.36 7.62 6.16
CA SER A 98 6.77 7.28 6.37
C SER A 98 7.56 8.29 7.20
N ASP A 99 7.11 9.54 7.28
CA ASP A 99 7.79 10.63 7.98
C ASP A 99 7.33 10.81 9.45
N VAL A 100 7.04 9.69 10.13
CA VAL A 100 6.53 9.71 11.52
C VAL A 100 7.53 10.31 12.50
N LEU A 101 8.83 10.11 12.29
CA LEU A 101 9.95 10.74 13.01
C LEU A 101 10.78 11.52 11.98
N PRO A 102 10.44 12.78 11.69
CA PRO A 102 11.08 13.53 10.62
C PRO A 102 12.57 13.79 10.92
N VAL A 103 13.36 13.90 9.87
CA VAL A 103 14.82 14.11 9.90
C VAL A 103 15.63 13.05 10.66
N TYR A 104 15.06 11.84 10.82
CA TYR A 104 15.68 10.75 11.60
C TYR A 104 17.07 10.38 11.09
N THR A 105 17.27 10.33 9.78
CA THR A 105 18.51 9.97 9.11
C THR A 105 19.38 11.17 8.73
N GLN A 106 18.96 12.41 9.06
CA GLN A 106 19.70 13.61 8.73
C GLN A 106 20.84 13.87 9.71
N SER A 107 22.06 14.05 9.20
CA SER A 107 23.29 14.17 10.00
C SER A 107 23.21 15.20 11.12
N ASP A 108 22.56 16.35 10.86
CA ASP A 108 22.46 17.45 11.83
C ASP A 108 21.54 17.12 13.00
N TRP A 109 20.57 16.22 12.82
CA TRP A 109 19.48 16.00 13.77
C TRP A 109 19.31 14.53 14.20
N CYS A 110 20.01 13.58 13.59
CA CYS A 110 19.89 12.15 13.93
C CYS A 110 20.27 11.84 15.39
N TYR A 111 21.10 12.66 16.03
CA TYR A 111 21.46 12.51 17.44
C TYR A 111 20.26 12.60 18.37
N PHE A 112 19.25 13.45 18.03
CA PHE A 112 18.04 13.63 18.84
C PHE A 112 17.29 12.29 19.00
N TRP A 113 17.16 11.55 17.90
CA TRP A 113 16.46 10.26 17.88
C TRP A 113 17.21 9.13 18.59
N LYS A 114 18.50 9.34 18.89
CA LYS A 114 19.35 8.40 19.62
C LYS A 114 19.45 8.72 21.11
N ARG A 115 18.81 9.76 21.57
CA ARG A 115 18.76 10.11 22.99
C ARG A 115 18.00 9.04 23.77
N PRO A 116 18.50 8.60 24.95
CA PRO A 116 17.86 7.53 25.74
C PRO A 116 16.39 7.82 26.09
N ASP A 117 16.06 9.06 26.46
CA ASP A 117 14.69 9.50 26.80
C ASP A 117 13.75 9.46 25.57
N VAL A 118 14.25 9.79 24.38
CA VAL A 118 13.51 9.72 23.11
C VAL A 118 13.25 8.28 22.71
N VAL A 119 14.28 7.42 22.79
CA VAL A 119 14.17 5.99 22.47
C VAL A 119 13.20 5.30 23.42
N GLU A 120 13.31 5.53 24.73
CA GLU A 120 12.40 4.95 25.75
C GLU A 120 10.95 5.38 25.46
N TYR A 121 10.72 6.65 25.11
CA TYR A 121 9.40 7.14 24.75
C TYR A 121 8.87 6.42 23.48
N CYS A 122 9.69 6.30 22.44
CA CYS A 122 9.34 5.61 21.21
C CYS A 122 8.99 4.13 21.47
N GLU A 123 9.84 3.39 22.14
CA GLU A 123 9.61 1.98 22.48
C GLU A 123 8.28 1.77 23.22
N LYS A 124 8.05 2.55 24.27
CA LYS A 124 6.84 2.46 25.06
C LYS A 124 5.58 2.74 24.26
N HIS A 125 5.59 3.82 23.50
CA HIS A 125 4.37 4.31 22.85
C HIS A 125 4.09 3.64 21.50
N PHE A 126 5.10 3.33 20.68
CA PHE A 126 4.91 2.52 19.49
C PHE A 126 4.49 1.08 19.82
N ASN A 127 4.95 0.51 20.93
CA ASN A 127 4.48 -0.81 21.38
C ASN A 127 2.97 -0.83 21.57
N ARG A 128 2.39 0.23 22.16
CA ARG A 128 0.93 0.39 22.31
C ARG A 128 0.23 0.47 20.95
N VAL A 129 0.83 1.18 19.97
CA VAL A 129 0.31 1.29 18.61
C VAL A 129 0.25 -0.09 17.95
N GLY A 130 1.34 -0.86 18.01
CA GLY A 130 1.40 -2.21 17.45
C GLY A 130 0.46 -3.19 18.17
N ALA A 131 0.32 -3.09 19.50
CA ALA A 131 -0.62 -3.90 20.26
C ALA A 131 -2.07 -3.64 19.84
N LEU A 132 -2.46 -2.38 19.64
CA LEU A 132 -3.79 -2.00 19.18
C LEU A 132 -4.07 -2.56 17.76
N ALA A 133 -3.07 -2.50 16.85
CA ALA A 133 -3.23 -3.03 15.51
C ALA A 133 -3.47 -4.55 15.52
N ARG A 134 -2.72 -5.30 16.34
CA ARG A 134 -2.92 -6.76 16.51
C ARG A 134 -4.28 -7.07 17.13
N GLN A 135 -4.68 -6.33 18.16
CA GLN A 135 -5.97 -6.49 18.85
C GLN A 135 -7.15 -6.31 17.88
N ASN A 136 -7.06 -5.35 16.99
CA ASN A 136 -8.13 -5.01 16.04
C ASN A 136 -8.00 -5.70 14.67
N ASP A 137 -7.03 -6.61 14.51
CA ASP A 137 -6.71 -7.26 13.23
C ASP A 137 -6.52 -6.26 12.08
N VAL A 138 -5.76 -5.18 12.32
CA VAL A 138 -5.42 -4.17 11.31
C VAL A 138 -4.10 -4.54 10.66
N ARG A 139 -4.11 -4.78 9.36
CA ARG A 139 -2.90 -5.04 8.56
C ARG A 139 -2.16 -3.72 8.30
N LEU A 140 -0.92 -3.65 8.76
CA LEU A 140 -0.09 -2.45 8.65
C LEU A 140 0.97 -2.58 7.55
N SER A 141 1.34 -1.43 6.99
CA SER A 141 2.51 -1.31 6.13
C SER A 141 3.10 0.10 6.19
N MET A 142 4.31 0.23 5.67
CA MET A 142 4.99 1.50 5.39
C MET A 142 5.57 1.50 3.98
N HIS A 143 5.92 2.68 3.50
CA HIS A 143 6.59 2.87 2.22
C HIS A 143 7.59 4.02 2.35
N PRO A 144 8.89 3.74 2.54
CA PRO A 144 9.94 4.74 2.50
C PRO A 144 9.82 5.64 1.28
N GLY A 145 10.24 6.90 1.41
CA GLY A 145 10.10 7.89 0.34
C GLY A 145 10.86 7.49 -0.94
N GLN A 146 10.49 8.12 -2.04
CA GLN A 146 11.06 7.85 -3.39
C GLN A 146 12.58 8.02 -3.50
N PHE A 147 13.22 8.62 -2.51
CA PHE A 147 14.67 8.78 -2.45
C PHE A 147 15.40 7.57 -1.84
N THR A 148 14.67 6.55 -1.41
CA THR A 148 15.21 5.28 -0.94
C THR A 148 15.53 4.40 -2.14
N VAL A 149 16.75 4.56 -2.69
CA VAL A 149 17.21 3.91 -3.93
C VAL A 149 18.27 2.87 -3.61
N LEU A 150 17.82 1.69 -3.17
CA LEU A 150 18.69 0.58 -2.74
C LEU A 150 19.59 0.01 -3.86
N ALA A 151 19.20 0.17 -5.12
CA ALA A 151 19.94 -0.32 -6.29
C ALA A 151 20.66 0.81 -7.06
N SER A 152 21.04 1.89 -6.38
CA SER A 152 21.87 2.94 -6.98
C SER A 152 23.25 2.40 -7.38
N ASP A 153 23.87 3.01 -8.40
CA ASP A 153 25.27 2.84 -8.77
C ASP A 153 26.22 3.75 -7.96
N ASN A 154 25.68 4.56 -7.06
CA ASN A 154 26.41 5.41 -6.11
C ASN A 154 26.29 4.83 -4.70
N ASP A 155 27.40 4.42 -4.09
CA ASP A 155 27.43 3.77 -2.78
C ASP A 155 26.92 4.67 -1.65
N ASP A 156 27.13 6.01 -1.72
CA ASP A 156 26.62 6.93 -0.71
C ASP A 156 25.07 7.00 -0.75
N ILE A 157 24.49 6.88 -1.95
CA ILE A 157 23.03 6.81 -2.09
C ILE A 157 22.53 5.48 -1.51
N VAL A 158 23.20 4.36 -1.78
CA VAL A 158 22.86 3.06 -1.21
C VAL A 158 22.95 3.08 0.31
N ASN A 159 24.04 3.66 0.86
CA ASN A 159 24.24 3.77 2.32
C ASN A 159 23.10 4.53 2.97
N ARG A 160 22.77 5.73 2.47
CA ARG A 160 21.65 6.53 2.97
C ARG A 160 20.30 5.84 2.80
N SER A 161 20.11 5.07 1.72
CA SER A 161 18.89 4.30 1.49
C SER A 161 18.73 3.15 2.48
N ILE A 162 19.84 2.51 2.86
CA ILE A 162 19.85 1.48 3.91
C ILE A 162 19.52 2.12 5.26
N GLU A 163 20.16 3.25 5.61
CA GLU A 163 19.87 3.99 6.85
C GLU A 163 18.39 4.41 6.92
N GLU A 164 17.83 4.89 5.82
CA GLU A 164 16.43 5.27 5.74
C GLU A 164 15.51 4.04 5.89
N PHE A 165 15.86 2.89 5.32
CA PHE A 165 15.10 1.66 5.50
C PHE A 165 15.20 1.13 6.93
N GLU A 166 16.38 1.16 7.56
CA GLU A 166 16.59 0.78 8.96
C GLU A 166 15.85 1.70 9.93
N TYR A 167 15.72 3.00 9.62
CA TYR A 167 14.83 3.89 10.37
C TYR A 167 13.39 3.37 10.42
N HIS A 168 12.84 2.96 9.28
CA HIS A 168 11.50 2.37 9.24
C HIS A 168 11.45 1.05 10.02
N THR A 169 12.55 0.28 9.97
CA THR A 169 12.69 -0.96 10.74
C THR A 169 12.72 -0.71 12.24
N ASP A 170 13.33 0.38 12.72
CA ASP A 170 13.30 0.75 14.14
C ASP A 170 11.86 1.00 14.59
N VAL A 171 11.08 1.76 13.84
CA VAL A 171 9.65 2.01 14.13
C VAL A 171 8.86 0.69 14.14
N VAL A 172 9.09 -0.19 13.17
CA VAL A 172 8.45 -1.50 13.07
C VAL A 172 8.81 -2.38 14.28
N ARG A 173 10.07 -2.36 14.68
CA ARG A 173 10.61 -3.08 15.85
C ARG A 173 9.97 -2.60 17.15
N TRP A 174 9.86 -1.29 17.34
CA TRP A 174 9.18 -0.69 18.50
C TRP A 174 7.67 -1.02 18.55
N MET A 175 7.03 -1.16 17.39
CA MET A 175 5.64 -1.65 17.32
C MET A 175 5.51 -3.17 17.59
N GLY A 176 6.63 -3.89 17.74
CA GLY A 176 6.68 -5.31 18.04
C GLY A 176 6.53 -6.24 16.85
N TYR A 177 6.79 -5.74 15.64
CA TYR A 177 6.82 -6.46 14.38
C TYR A 177 8.27 -6.72 13.88
N GLY A 178 8.42 -7.25 12.67
CA GLY A 178 9.70 -7.60 12.06
C GLY A 178 10.30 -8.92 12.56
N LYS A 179 9.58 -9.66 13.40
CA LYS A 179 10.06 -10.91 14.01
C LYS A 179 9.94 -12.11 13.07
N THR A 180 8.92 -12.11 12.24
CA THR A 180 8.66 -13.17 11.26
C THR A 180 8.47 -12.58 9.87
N PHE A 181 8.67 -13.41 8.85
CA PHE A 181 8.55 -12.98 7.47
C PHE A 181 7.18 -12.38 7.17
N GLN A 182 7.17 -11.13 6.74
CA GLN A 182 6.00 -10.34 6.36
C GLN A 182 4.91 -10.21 7.45
N ASP A 183 5.28 -10.23 8.73
CA ASP A 183 4.38 -9.81 9.83
C ASP A 183 4.10 -8.30 9.79
N PHE A 184 4.91 -7.55 9.03
CA PHE A 184 4.72 -6.16 8.64
C PHE A 184 5.30 -5.97 7.23
N LYS A 185 4.67 -5.12 6.41
CA LYS A 185 5.14 -4.83 5.04
C LYS A 185 5.81 -3.45 4.99
N CYS A 186 7.08 -3.40 4.61
CA CYS A 186 7.78 -2.16 4.30
C CYS A 186 8.21 -2.18 2.83
N ASN A 187 7.54 -1.38 1.99
CA ASN A 187 7.64 -1.45 0.54
C ASN A 187 8.64 -0.45 -0.03
N VAL A 188 9.43 -0.86 -1.01
CA VAL A 188 10.26 0.04 -1.82
C VAL A 188 10.18 -0.34 -3.30
N HIS A 189 10.29 0.65 -4.18
CA HIS A 189 10.36 0.39 -5.62
C HIS A 189 11.68 -0.26 -6.01
N ILE A 190 11.64 -1.11 -7.02
CA ILE A 190 12.85 -1.56 -7.73
C ILE A 190 13.40 -0.40 -8.55
N SER A 191 14.24 0.42 -7.94
CA SER A 191 14.78 1.65 -8.53
C SER A 191 16.30 1.69 -8.46
N GLY A 192 16.91 2.55 -9.29
CA GLY A 192 18.36 2.64 -9.40
C GLY A 192 18.92 1.90 -10.61
N ARG A 193 20.19 2.19 -10.97
CA ARG A 193 20.79 1.67 -12.20
C ARG A 193 21.13 0.20 -12.14
N ARG A 194 21.41 -0.34 -10.94
CA ARG A 194 21.83 -1.73 -10.73
C ARG A 194 20.65 -2.71 -10.68
N GLY A 195 19.41 -2.22 -10.60
CA GLY A 195 18.20 -3.05 -10.65
C GLY A 195 18.20 -4.23 -9.70
N PRO A 196 17.78 -5.43 -10.14
CA PRO A 196 17.68 -6.62 -9.28
C PRO A 196 18.98 -6.96 -8.57
N GLN A 197 20.13 -6.84 -9.24
CA GLN A 197 21.42 -7.15 -8.61
C GLN A 197 21.76 -6.18 -7.48
N GLY A 198 21.45 -4.87 -7.64
CA GLY A 198 21.64 -3.89 -6.58
C GLY A 198 20.77 -4.17 -5.37
N ILE A 199 19.52 -4.61 -5.58
CA ILE A 199 18.63 -5.05 -4.49
C ILE A 199 19.21 -6.26 -3.77
N LYS A 200 19.65 -7.30 -4.49
CA LYS A 200 20.27 -8.51 -3.88
C LYS A 200 21.48 -8.15 -3.00
N ASP A 201 22.29 -7.19 -3.42
CA ASP A 201 23.45 -6.73 -2.64
C ASP A 201 23.02 -5.91 -1.42
N ALA A 202 22.04 -5.03 -1.55
CA ALA A 202 21.50 -4.26 -0.43
C ALA A 202 20.85 -5.15 0.64
N LEU A 203 20.10 -6.19 0.24
CA LEU A 203 19.46 -7.15 1.15
C LEU A 203 20.45 -7.84 2.09
N LYS A 204 21.69 -8.09 1.64
CA LYS A 204 22.76 -8.69 2.47
C LYS A 204 23.20 -7.78 3.63
N ARG A 205 22.96 -6.47 3.49
CA ARG A 205 23.39 -5.42 4.43
C ARG A 205 22.30 -5.02 5.42
N LEU A 206 21.03 -5.38 5.13
CA LEU A 206 19.91 -5.10 5.99
C LEU A 206 19.89 -5.99 7.23
N SER A 207 19.36 -5.47 8.33
CA SER A 207 19.10 -6.23 9.56
C SER A 207 18.13 -7.41 9.32
N PRO A 208 18.09 -8.42 10.18
CA PRO A 208 17.14 -9.52 10.04
C PRO A 208 15.69 -9.06 9.99
N GLU A 209 15.31 -8.10 10.82
CA GLU A 209 13.95 -7.54 10.89
C GLU A 209 13.63 -6.76 9.61
N ALA A 210 14.57 -5.98 9.08
CA ALA A 210 14.42 -5.31 7.80
C ALA A 210 14.18 -6.31 6.66
N ARG A 211 14.92 -7.41 6.62
CA ARG A 211 14.72 -8.49 5.64
C ARG A 211 13.39 -9.21 5.80
N ASN A 212 12.86 -9.31 7.02
CA ASN A 212 11.54 -9.88 7.26
C ASN A 212 10.41 -9.00 6.72
N THR A 213 10.61 -7.70 6.62
CA THR A 213 9.55 -6.74 6.30
C THR A 213 9.62 -6.15 4.91
N ILE A 214 10.79 -6.17 4.26
CA ILE A 214 10.98 -5.57 2.94
C ILE A 214 10.12 -6.25 1.88
N THR A 215 9.49 -5.45 1.04
CA THR A 215 8.89 -5.86 -0.22
C THR A 215 9.42 -5.01 -1.36
N ILE A 216 9.57 -5.61 -2.53
CA ILE A 216 10.02 -4.91 -3.73
C ILE A 216 8.88 -4.81 -4.74
N GLU A 217 8.61 -3.59 -5.18
CA GLU A 217 7.55 -3.23 -6.12
C GLU A 217 8.12 -2.95 -7.51
N ASN A 218 7.42 -3.45 -8.54
CA ASN A 218 7.74 -3.12 -9.94
C ASN A 218 7.50 -1.63 -10.23
N ASP A 219 8.33 -1.06 -11.08
CA ASP A 219 8.25 0.35 -11.42
C ASP A 219 7.73 0.54 -12.87
N GLU A 220 7.15 1.68 -13.12
CA GLU A 220 6.53 2.02 -14.41
C GLU A 220 7.53 2.55 -15.46
N ASN A 221 8.80 2.78 -15.08
CA ASN A 221 9.81 3.40 -15.94
C ASN A 221 10.86 2.39 -16.44
N LYS A 222 11.71 1.87 -15.52
CA LYS A 222 12.89 1.11 -15.90
C LYS A 222 12.77 -0.39 -15.61
N TRP A 223 12.32 -0.74 -14.40
CA TRP A 223 12.36 -2.09 -13.89
C TRP A 223 10.94 -2.64 -13.67
N GLY A 224 10.38 -3.24 -14.73
CA GLY A 224 9.05 -3.84 -14.68
C GLY A 224 8.99 -5.16 -13.90
N LEU A 225 7.83 -5.81 -13.97
CA LEU A 225 7.54 -7.07 -13.27
C LEU A 225 8.57 -8.16 -13.51
N GLU A 226 8.99 -8.38 -14.77
CA GLU A 226 9.98 -9.42 -15.12
C GLU A 226 11.28 -9.28 -14.34
N HIS A 227 11.74 -8.04 -14.15
CA HIS A 227 12.94 -7.76 -13.36
C HIS A 227 12.71 -7.98 -11.86
N SER A 228 11.52 -7.62 -11.34
CA SER A 228 11.16 -7.90 -9.94
C SER A 228 11.13 -9.40 -9.67
N LEU A 229 10.69 -10.21 -10.63
CA LEU A 229 10.65 -11.67 -10.51
C LEU A 229 12.03 -12.34 -10.37
N GLU A 230 13.13 -11.64 -10.68
CA GLU A 230 14.49 -12.12 -10.35
C GLU A 230 14.78 -12.13 -8.84
N LEU A 231 13.91 -11.52 -8.03
CA LEU A 231 14.04 -11.41 -6.57
C LEU A 231 13.11 -12.36 -5.80
N VAL A 232 12.35 -13.23 -6.48
CA VAL A 232 11.34 -14.11 -5.87
C VAL A 232 11.85 -14.94 -4.70
N ASP A 233 13.09 -15.41 -4.77
CA ASP A 233 13.73 -16.21 -3.72
C ASP A 233 14.35 -15.36 -2.59
N HIS A 234 14.41 -14.05 -2.78
CA HIS A 234 15.12 -13.13 -1.89
C HIS A 234 14.19 -12.34 -0.94
N CYS A 235 13.05 -11.88 -1.44
CA CYS A 235 12.09 -11.07 -0.69
C CYS A 235 10.68 -11.20 -1.27
N ALA A 236 9.67 -10.75 -0.52
CA ALA A 236 8.31 -10.66 -1.04
C ALA A 236 8.20 -9.56 -2.11
N LEU A 237 7.40 -9.81 -3.15
CA LEU A 237 7.19 -8.90 -4.26
C LEU A 237 5.80 -8.27 -4.19
N VAL A 238 5.71 -6.98 -4.50
CA VAL A 238 4.45 -6.28 -4.70
C VAL A 238 4.26 -6.05 -6.20
N LEU A 239 3.16 -6.55 -6.73
CA LEU A 239 2.71 -6.18 -8.06
C LEU A 239 1.87 -4.90 -7.94
N ASP A 240 2.41 -3.78 -8.43
CA ASP A 240 1.56 -2.64 -8.78
C ASP A 240 1.02 -2.86 -10.19
N ILE A 241 -0.28 -3.15 -10.28
CA ILE A 241 -0.95 -3.48 -11.54
C ILE A 241 -1.13 -2.26 -12.45
N HIS A 242 -1.11 -1.04 -11.89
CA HIS A 242 -1.16 0.20 -12.67
C HIS A 242 0.22 0.54 -13.25
N HIS A 243 1.31 0.38 -12.49
CA HIS A 243 2.68 0.51 -13.00
C HIS A 243 2.94 -0.48 -14.13
N HIS A 244 2.49 -1.73 -13.97
CA HIS A 244 2.60 -2.73 -15.03
C HIS A 244 1.84 -2.30 -16.30
N TRP A 245 0.58 -1.84 -16.16
CA TRP A 245 -0.17 -1.31 -17.28
C TRP A 245 0.49 -0.07 -17.91
N CYS A 246 1.00 0.87 -17.11
CA CYS A 246 1.69 2.05 -17.62
C CYS A 246 2.95 1.69 -18.43
N ARG A 247 3.67 0.67 -17.99
CA ARG A 247 4.91 0.24 -18.62
C ARG A 247 4.67 -0.62 -19.87
N GLU A 248 3.93 -1.73 -19.69
CA GLU A 248 3.77 -2.79 -20.70
C GLU A 248 2.51 -2.58 -21.57
N GLY A 249 1.55 -1.75 -21.16
CA GLY A 249 0.26 -1.59 -21.82
C GLY A 249 -0.69 -2.77 -21.63
N GLU A 250 -0.34 -3.69 -20.75
CA GLU A 250 -1.02 -4.96 -20.52
C GLU A 250 -1.89 -4.93 -19.26
N TYR A 251 -3.08 -5.50 -19.35
CA TYR A 251 -3.91 -5.86 -18.21
C TYR A 251 -3.60 -7.30 -17.78
N ILE A 252 -2.50 -7.49 -17.03
CA ILE A 252 -2.10 -8.80 -16.50
C ILE A 252 -3.26 -9.44 -15.74
N GLN A 253 -3.45 -10.76 -15.87
CA GLN A 253 -4.55 -11.46 -15.22
C GLN A 253 -4.11 -12.10 -13.90
N PRO A 254 -5.03 -12.29 -12.91
CA PRO A 254 -4.69 -12.98 -11.67
C PRO A 254 -4.33 -14.48 -11.87
N THR A 255 -4.59 -15.03 -13.05
CA THR A 255 -4.21 -16.39 -13.44
C THR A 255 -2.88 -16.46 -14.20
N ASP A 256 -2.20 -15.34 -14.40
CA ASP A 256 -0.91 -15.27 -15.09
C ASP A 256 0.19 -15.91 -14.24
N ASP A 257 1.07 -16.71 -14.86
CA ASP A 257 2.18 -17.39 -14.18
C ASP A 257 3.14 -16.41 -13.48
N ARG A 258 3.30 -15.20 -14.02
CA ARG A 258 4.09 -14.13 -13.38
C ARG A 258 3.49 -13.72 -12.04
N PHE A 259 2.15 -13.63 -11.96
CA PHE A 259 1.49 -13.32 -10.69
C PHE A 259 1.54 -14.51 -9.73
N ALA A 260 1.46 -15.75 -10.20
CA ALA A 260 1.68 -16.93 -9.36
C ALA A 260 3.07 -16.87 -8.69
N ARG A 261 4.11 -16.48 -9.42
CA ARG A 261 5.46 -16.29 -8.84
C ARG A 261 5.51 -15.13 -7.84
N VAL A 262 4.73 -14.05 -8.03
CA VAL A 262 4.58 -13.00 -7.01
C VAL A 262 3.98 -13.59 -5.73
N ILE A 263 2.92 -14.40 -5.84
CA ILE A 263 2.30 -15.09 -4.68
C ILE A 263 3.33 -15.98 -3.97
N ASP A 264 4.11 -16.77 -4.71
CA ASP A 264 5.12 -17.68 -4.16
C ASP A 264 6.18 -16.93 -3.33
N SER A 265 6.56 -15.71 -3.74
CA SER A 265 7.52 -14.88 -3.00
C SER A 265 7.05 -14.51 -1.58
N TRP A 266 5.76 -14.59 -1.29
CA TRP A 266 5.18 -14.34 0.03
C TRP A 266 5.19 -15.54 0.97
N ARG A 267 5.66 -16.71 0.51
CA ARG A 267 5.90 -17.90 1.35
C ARG A 267 4.70 -18.30 2.22
N GLY A 268 3.48 -18.21 1.68
CA GLY A 268 2.24 -18.53 2.38
C GLY A 268 1.59 -17.37 3.13
N VAL A 269 2.23 -16.21 3.27
CA VAL A 269 1.58 -14.99 3.75
C VAL A 269 0.75 -14.41 2.61
N ARG A 270 -0.46 -13.92 2.90
CA ARG A 270 -1.33 -13.32 1.88
C ARG A 270 -0.64 -12.11 1.25
N PRO A 271 -0.47 -12.05 -0.09
CA PRO A 271 0.17 -10.94 -0.78
C PRO A 271 -0.59 -9.61 -0.62
N VAL A 272 0.10 -8.51 -0.93
CA VAL A 272 -0.52 -7.21 -1.19
C VAL A 272 -0.14 -6.78 -2.59
N ILE A 273 -1.13 -6.37 -3.37
CA ILE A 273 -0.92 -5.65 -4.63
C ILE A 273 -1.20 -4.16 -4.42
N HIS A 274 -0.60 -3.32 -5.27
CA HIS A 274 -0.98 -1.90 -5.35
C HIS A 274 -1.90 -1.67 -6.54
N TYR A 275 -2.85 -0.77 -6.36
CA TYR A 275 -3.84 -0.44 -7.36
C TYR A 275 -4.12 1.07 -7.39
N SER A 276 -3.99 1.64 -8.57
CA SER A 276 -4.43 2.99 -8.91
C SER A 276 -5.04 3.04 -10.31
N VAL A 277 -5.64 4.16 -10.67
CA VAL A 277 -6.12 4.44 -12.02
C VAL A 277 -5.60 5.80 -12.46
N SER A 278 -5.42 5.97 -13.77
CA SER A 278 -5.10 7.28 -14.35
C SER A 278 -6.15 8.33 -13.97
N ARG A 279 -5.72 9.57 -13.82
CA ARG A 279 -6.60 10.68 -13.46
C ARG A 279 -7.75 10.84 -14.45
N GLU A 280 -8.96 11.05 -13.92
CA GLU A 280 -10.15 11.27 -14.73
C GLU A 280 -10.01 12.51 -15.63
N ASP A 281 -9.40 13.58 -15.13
CA ASP A 281 -9.13 14.81 -15.89
C ASP A 281 -8.05 14.66 -16.98
N CYS A 282 -7.30 13.56 -16.98
CA CYS A 282 -6.40 13.20 -18.08
C CYS A 282 -7.09 12.36 -19.16
N LEU A 283 -8.24 11.76 -18.87
CA LEU A 283 -9.02 10.88 -19.75
C LEU A 283 -10.45 11.43 -19.88
N VAL A 284 -10.54 12.72 -20.25
CA VAL A 284 -11.83 13.42 -20.38
C VAL A 284 -12.76 12.66 -21.33
N ASP A 285 -14.02 12.49 -20.88
CA ASP A 285 -15.08 11.78 -21.63
C ASP A 285 -14.78 10.31 -21.95
N PHE A 286 -13.74 9.72 -21.35
CA PHE A 286 -13.45 8.30 -21.55
C PHE A 286 -14.56 7.44 -20.89
N PRO A 287 -15.12 6.44 -21.58
CA PRO A 287 -16.21 5.63 -21.03
C PRO A 287 -15.82 4.86 -19.78
N LYS A 288 -16.53 5.05 -18.67
CA LYS A 288 -16.26 4.38 -17.38
C LYS A 288 -16.37 2.86 -17.44
N GLY A 289 -17.10 2.31 -18.42
CA GLY A 289 -17.29 0.88 -18.67
C GLY A 289 -16.29 0.25 -19.64
N LYS A 290 -15.25 0.99 -20.05
CA LYS A 290 -14.19 0.46 -20.94
C LYS A 290 -12.83 0.59 -20.29
N ARG A 291 -11.97 -0.41 -20.51
CA ARG A 291 -10.55 -0.34 -20.11
C ARG A 291 -9.80 0.53 -21.12
N PRO A 292 -9.01 1.53 -20.68
CA PRO A 292 -8.13 2.29 -21.58
C PRO A 292 -7.10 1.37 -22.24
N ASN A 293 -6.93 1.47 -23.55
CA ASN A 293 -5.87 0.76 -24.28
C ASN A 293 -4.66 1.68 -24.45
N MET A 294 -3.50 1.26 -23.96
CA MET A 294 -2.29 2.10 -23.94
C MET A 294 -1.85 2.50 -25.35
N ALA A 295 -1.83 1.57 -26.31
CA ALA A 295 -1.42 1.86 -27.67
C ALA A 295 -2.31 2.93 -28.31
N ASN A 296 -3.63 2.77 -28.21
CA ASN A 296 -4.59 3.73 -28.74
C ASN A 296 -4.46 5.12 -28.10
N LEU A 297 -4.20 5.16 -26.78
CA LEU A 297 -4.00 6.43 -26.09
C LEU A 297 -2.72 7.14 -26.57
N LEU A 298 -1.63 6.40 -26.78
CA LEU A 298 -0.39 6.96 -27.30
C LEU A 298 -0.55 7.47 -28.73
N GLU A 299 -1.27 6.74 -29.58
CA GLU A 299 -1.62 7.17 -30.95
C GLU A 299 -2.46 8.46 -30.95
N GLN A 300 -3.33 8.64 -29.96
CA GLN A 300 -4.11 9.87 -29.74
C GLN A 300 -3.29 11.01 -29.11
N GLY A 301 -1.98 10.82 -28.86
CA GLY A 301 -1.08 11.84 -28.34
C GLY A 301 -1.02 11.93 -26.81
N TYR A 302 -1.63 11.00 -26.07
CA TYR A 302 -1.48 10.94 -24.61
C TYR A 302 -0.03 10.58 -24.24
N LYS A 303 0.44 11.13 -23.11
CA LYS A 303 1.80 10.86 -22.62
C LYS A 303 1.75 9.90 -21.45
N LYS A 304 2.56 8.83 -21.43
CA LYS A 304 2.68 7.89 -20.31
C LYS A 304 2.84 8.59 -18.96
N ALA A 305 3.66 9.65 -18.90
CA ALA A 305 3.87 10.45 -17.69
C ALA A 305 2.59 11.10 -17.13
N LYS A 306 1.56 11.33 -17.94
CA LYS A 306 0.24 11.81 -17.50
C LYS A 306 -0.65 10.66 -17.07
N LEU A 307 -0.59 9.54 -17.79
CA LEU A 307 -1.42 8.36 -17.51
C LEU A 307 -1.05 7.66 -16.19
N ARG A 308 0.19 7.76 -15.73
CA ARG A 308 0.63 7.19 -14.45
C ARG A 308 0.17 7.97 -13.21
N ALA A 309 -0.29 9.21 -13.38
CA ALA A 309 -0.73 10.03 -12.26
C ALA A 309 -2.03 9.49 -11.64
N HIS A 310 -2.03 9.29 -10.33
CA HIS A 310 -3.14 8.71 -9.59
C HIS A 310 -4.35 9.64 -9.53
N SER A 311 -5.52 9.07 -9.74
CA SER A 311 -6.81 9.74 -9.67
C SER A 311 -7.24 10.03 -8.22
N ASP A 312 -8.27 10.84 -8.07
CA ASP A 312 -8.87 11.12 -6.76
C ASP A 312 -9.64 9.90 -6.24
N TYR A 313 -10.44 9.27 -7.09
CA TYR A 313 -11.20 8.03 -6.82
C TYR A 313 -10.93 6.98 -7.90
N MET A 314 -11.36 5.75 -7.62
CA MET A 314 -11.32 4.63 -8.56
C MET A 314 -12.52 4.73 -9.52
N TRP A 315 -12.47 5.68 -10.47
CA TRP A 315 -13.62 6.13 -11.28
C TRP A 315 -14.00 5.19 -12.43
N ASN A 316 -13.04 4.40 -12.95
CA ASN A 316 -13.29 3.53 -14.11
C ASN A 316 -13.75 2.14 -13.66
N ARG A 317 -15.02 1.80 -13.96
CA ARG A 317 -15.65 0.55 -13.53
C ARG A 317 -14.96 -0.67 -14.14
N ALA A 318 -14.64 -0.64 -15.43
CA ALA A 318 -14.03 -1.78 -16.10
C ALA A 318 -12.61 -2.08 -15.59
N VAL A 319 -11.87 -1.05 -15.16
CA VAL A 319 -10.56 -1.22 -14.51
C VAL A 319 -10.74 -1.71 -13.07
N ASN A 320 -11.76 -1.21 -12.35
CA ASN A 320 -12.08 -1.70 -11.01
C ASN A 320 -12.46 -3.19 -11.03
N ASP A 321 -13.29 -3.63 -11.98
CA ASP A 321 -13.68 -5.04 -12.12
C ASP A 321 -12.45 -5.93 -12.28
N TRP A 322 -11.54 -5.54 -13.17
CA TRP A 322 -10.27 -6.25 -13.36
C TRP A 322 -9.41 -6.27 -12.09
N ALA A 323 -9.22 -5.13 -11.42
CA ALA A 323 -8.40 -5.06 -10.21
C ALA A 323 -8.98 -5.89 -9.07
N LEU A 324 -10.30 -5.94 -8.96
CA LEU A 324 -11.01 -6.69 -7.92
C LEU A 324 -10.95 -8.22 -8.11
N GLU A 325 -10.61 -8.72 -9.30
CA GLU A 325 -10.34 -10.15 -9.52
C GLU A 325 -9.10 -10.62 -8.73
N PHE A 326 -8.12 -9.73 -8.53
CA PHE A 326 -6.94 -10.02 -7.71
C PHE A 326 -7.27 -10.18 -6.22
N ASN A 327 -8.40 -9.63 -5.75
CA ASN A 327 -8.76 -9.70 -4.33
C ASN A 327 -9.07 -11.12 -3.85
N ASP A 328 -9.18 -12.09 -4.74
CA ASP A 328 -9.26 -13.50 -4.38
C ASP A 328 -7.91 -14.05 -3.90
N TYR A 329 -6.80 -13.48 -4.35
CA TYR A 329 -5.44 -13.98 -4.13
C TYR A 329 -4.59 -13.04 -3.26
N ALA A 330 -4.87 -11.75 -3.27
CA ALA A 330 -4.09 -10.70 -2.60
C ALA A 330 -5.00 -9.66 -1.95
N ASP A 331 -4.49 -8.94 -0.96
CA ASP A 331 -5.10 -7.70 -0.50
C ASP A 331 -4.76 -6.56 -1.46
N ILE A 332 -5.64 -5.57 -1.56
CA ILE A 332 -5.48 -4.44 -2.47
C ILE A 332 -5.18 -3.16 -1.69
N MET A 333 -3.99 -2.60 -1.86
CA MET A 333 -3.65 -1.26 -1.39
C MET A 333 -4.05 -0.24 -2.45
N VAL A 334 -5.09 0.55 -2.16
CA VAL A 334 -5.56 1.62 -3.05
C VAL A 334 -4.64 2.83 -2.93
N GLU A 335 -4.07 3.23 -4.05
CA GLU A 335 -3.26 4.43 -4.16
C GLU A 335 -4.01 5.52 -4.92
N SER A 336 -4.75 6.33 -4.19
CA SER A 336 -5.52 7.45 -4.73
C SER A 336 -5.37 8.71 -3.88
N LYS A 337 -5.76 9.86 -4.39
CA LYS A 337 -5.66 11.11 -3.64
C LYS A 337 -6.71 11.19 -2.53
N CYS A 338 -7.88 10.59 -2.71
CA CYS A 338 -8.95 10.56 -1.69
C CYS A 338 -8.83 9.42 -0.66
N LYS A 339 -7.66 8.75 -0.59
CA LYS A 339 -7.23 7.89 0.53
C LYS A 339 -8.32 6.89 1.00
N ASN A 340 -8.67 6.95 2.31
CA ASN A 340 -9.72 6.11 2.91
C ASN A 340 -11.07 6.25 2.21
N LEU A 341 -11.42 7.41 1.69
CA LEU A 341 -12.69 7.59 0.98
C LEU A 341 -12.74 6.79 -0.31
N ALA A 342 -11.62 6.70 -1.04
CA ALA A 342 -11.53 5.91 -2.27
C ALA A 342 -11.53 4.40 -1.99
N SER A 343 -10.83 3.92 -0.96
CA SER A 343 -10.85 2.50 -0.60
C SER A 343 -12.22 2.05 -0.12
N ILE A 344 -12.92 2.87 0.68
CA ILE A 344 -14.30 2.62 1.13
C ILE A 344 -15.25 2.59 -0.08
N ALA A 345 -15.12 3.53 -1.02
CA ALA A 345 -15.93 3.56 -2.24
C ALA A 345 -15.70 2.33 -3.12
N LEU A 346 -14.44 1.89 -3.28
CA LEU A 346 -14.11 0.67 -4.03
C LEU A 346 -14.66 -0.58 -3.35
N HIS A 347 -14.57 -0.68 -2.01
CA HIS A 347 -15.15 -1.78 -1.25
C HIS A 347 -16.67 -1.83 -1.43
N LYS A 348 -17.35 -0.69 -1.31
CA LYS A 348 -18.80 -0.61 -1.55
C LYS A 348 -19.16 -1.08 -2.96
N TYR A 349 -18.46 -0.60 -3.97
CA TYR A 349 -18.62 -1.07 -5.35
C TYR A 349 -18.43 -2.59 -5.48
N ASN A 350 -17.41 -3.16 -4.83
CA ASN A 350 -17.18 -4.60 -4.82
C ASN A 350 -18.35 -5.40 -4.22
N MET A 351 -18.97 -4.90 -3.17
CA MET A 351 -20.15 -5.53 -2.55
C MET A 351 -21.36 -5.45 -3.47
N GLU A 352 -21.62 -4.29 -4.08
CA GLU A 352 -22.74 -4.08 -4.97
C GLU A 352 -22.64 -4.96 -6.23
N ARG A 353 -21.47 -5.04 -6.89
CA ARG A 353 -21.29 -5.88 -8.10
C ARG A 353 -21.53 -7.37 -7.82
N LYS A 354 -21.12 -7.86 -6.65
CA LYS A 354 -21.36 -9.27 -6.26
C LYS A 354 -22.85 -9.62 -6.14
N HIS A 355 -23.70 -8.68 -5.78
CA HIS A 355 -25.14 -8.89 -5.76
C HIS A 355 -25.74 -8.99 -7.16
N TYR A 356 -25.13 -8.36 -8.17
CA TYR A 356 -25.59 -8.46 -9.57
C TYR A 356 -25.06 -9.72 -10.27
N GLU A 357 -23.96 -10.31 -9.82
CA GLU A 357 -23.34 -11.50 -10.41
C GLU A 357 -23.93 -12.83 -9.89
N LEU A 358 -24.76 -12.81 -8.84
CA LEU A 358 -25.51 -14.00 -8.42
C LEU A 358 -26.55 -14.32 -9.49
N PRO A 359 -26.39 -15.41 -10.28
CA PRO A 359 -27.41 -15.78 -11.26
C PRO A 359 -28.71 -16.06 -10.50
N ASN A 360 -29.80 -15.50 -10.99
CA ASN A 360 -31.15 -15.83 -10.56
C ASN A 360 -31.46 -17.29 -10.97
N ILE A 361 -30.92 -18.25 -10.23
CA ILE A 361 -31.08 -19.70 -10.48
C ILE A 361 -32.56 -20.14 -10.31
N ASN A 362 -33.42 -19.25 -9.82
CA ASN A 362 -34.79 -19.63 -9.44
C ASN A 362 -35.92 -19.22 -10.44
N VAL A 363 -35.60 -18.69 -11.63
CA VAL A 363 -36.69 -18.26 -12.56
C VAL A 363 -36.86 -19.15 -13.79
N ARG A 364 -36.01 -20.17 -14.04
CA ARG A 364 -36.12 -21.00 -15.26
C ARG A 364 -36.67 -22.43 -15.07
N GLN A 365 -37.22 -22.79 -13.92
CA GLN A 365 -37.85 -24.13 -13.74
C GLN A 365 -39.35 -24.12 -13.50
N LYS A 366 -40.10 -23.06 -13.82
CA LYS A 366 -41.57 -23.05 -13.70
C LYS A 366 -42.31 -22.67 -14.97
N GLN A 367 -41.78 -22.94 -16.15
CA GLN A 367 -42.56 -22.88 -17.38
C GLN A 367 -42.12 -24.00 -18.34
N ALA A 368 -42.60 -25.20 -18.11
CA ALA A 368 -42.81 -26.20 -19.13
C ALA A 368 -43.55 -27.42 -18.53
N SER A 369 -44.84 -27.31 -18.39
CA SER A 369 -45.72 -28.46 -18.51
C SER A 369 -46.70 -28.16 -19.63
N PRO A 370 -46.70 -28.90 -20.72
CA PRO A 370 -47.78 -28.76 -21.72
C PRO A 370 -49.02 -29.43 -21.23
N ASP A 371 -50.15 -28.72 -21.33
CA ASP A 371 -51.47 -29.27 -21.12
C ASP A 371 -51.76 -30.44 -22.08
N PRO A 372 -52.42 -31.50 -21.62
CA PRO A 372 -52.81 -32.59 -22.48
C PRO A 372 -54.01 -32.20 -23.36
N ILE A 373 -53.82 -32.39 -24.69
CA ILE A 373 -54.89 -32.32 -25.68
C ILE A 373 -55.96 -33.34 -25.32
N LYS A 374 -57.18 -32.88 -25.07
CA LYS A 374 -58.37 -33.72 -25.07
C LYS A 374 -58.90 -33.85 -26.49
N ILE A 375 -59.07 -35.09 -26.92
CA ILE A 375 -59.86 -35.54 -28.06
C ILE A 375 -61.38 -35.33 -27.80
#